data_55e9dabe30aca52eeceac12dc96638dc
#
_entry.id   55e9dabe30aca52eeceac12dc96638dc
#
_cell.length_a   1.000
_cell.length_b   1.000
_cell.length_c   1.000
_cell.angle_alpha   90.00
_cell.angle_beta   90.00
_cell.angle_gamma   90.00
#
_symmetry.space_group_name_H-M   'P 1'
#
loop_
_entity.id
_entity.type
_entity.pdbx_description
1 polymer ?
#
loop_
_entity_poly.entity_id
_entity_poly.type
_entity_poly.pdbx_seq_one_letter_code
_entity_poly.pdbx_strand_id
1 'polypeptide(L)'
;VMLGANGVAAHIQPGSTFIDMTSLNPIASKEIAAELAARGIQMLDAPVSGGEPKAIDGTLSFMVGGEEEVFNTFKPVLLAMGSSAVRCGGIGAGNTTKLANQIIVAANIQAVAEALTLAQKAGVDPDLVFQAIKGGLAGSTVMNAKAPMMIEGNDKPGFKIDLHIKDLNNALDCAHTVGAPVPMTAEVQEILQWLHSNGKGQADHSAIAQYLSLIHISEPTRHAQI
;
A
#
# COMPACT_ATOMS: atom_id res chain seq x y z
N VAL A 1 -1.84 -3.06 -21.12
CA VAL A 1 -2.69 -1.87 -21.39
C VAL A 1 -1.86 -0.78 -22.08
N MET A 2 -0.67 -0.37 -21.56
CA MET A 2 0.11 0.73 -22.16
C MET A 2 0.78 0.36 -23.49
N LEU A 3 1.63 -0.67 -23.52
CA LEU A 3 2.54 -0.97 -24.63
C LEU A 3 2.07 -2.07 -25.61
N GLY A 4 0.86 -2.62 -25.42
CA GLY A 4 0.29 -3.61 -26.37
C GLY A 4 -0.04 -2.98 -27.72
N ALA A 5 -0.27 -3.80 -28.74
CA ALA A 5 -0.58 -3.35 -30.11
C ALA A 5 -1.77 -2.37 -30.18
N ASN A 6 -2.76 -2.54 -29.30
CA ASN A 6 -3.91 -1.64 -29.13
C ASN A 6 -3.81 -0.87 -27.80
N GLY A 7 -2.60 -0.67 -27.28
CA GLY A 7 -2.37 0.01 -26.02
C GLY A 7 -2.50 1.52 -26.12
N VAL A 8 -2.64 2.18 -24.97
CA VAL A 8 -2.82 3.63 -24.86
C VAL A 8 -1.68 4.39 -25.59
N ALA A 9 -0.43 3.90 -25.47
CA ALA A 9 0.74 4.52 -26.11
C ALA A 9 0.63 4.61 -27.65
N ALA A 10 -0.13 3.72 -28.29
CA ALA A 10 -0.34 3.77 -29.75
C ALA A 10 -1.25 4.93 -30.19
N HIS A 11 -2.00 5.52 -29.25
CA HIS A 11 -3.02 6.52 -29.57
C HIS A 11 -2.75 7.90 -28.93
N ILE A 12 -1.73 8.03 -28.07
CA ILE A 12 -1.35 9.33 -27.50
C ILE A 12 -0.63 10.16 -28.58
N GLN A 13 -1.04 11.42 -28.71
CA GLN A 13 -0.42 12.34 -29.66
C GLN A 13 0.97 12.78 -29.18
N PRO A 14 1.99 12.92 -30.07
CA PRO A 14 3.25 13.54 -29.74
C PRO A 14 3.05 14.94 -29.13
N GLY A 15 3.88 15.29 -28.15
CA GLY A 15 3.77 16.56 -27.39
C GLY A 15 2.80 16.50 -26.21
N SER A 16 2.06 15.38 -26.04
CA SER A 16 1.25 15.15 -24.83
C SER A 16 2.09 14.75 -23.63
N THR A 17 1.51 14.86 -22.42
CA THR A 17 2.08 14.33 -21.19
C THR A 17 1.17 13.23 -20.65
N PHE A 18 1.74 12.05 -20.40
CA PHE A 18 1.06 10.94 -19.74
C PHE A 18 1.36 10.95 -18.23
N ILE A 19 0.32 11.01 -17.40
CA ILE A 19 0.45 10.96 -15.94
C ILE A 19 -0.11 9.63 -15.46
N ASP A 20 0.77 8.73 -15.04
CA ASP A 20 0.40 7.41 -14.54
C ASP A 20 0.23 7.44 -13.02
N MET A 21 -1.01 7.30 -12.55
CA MET A 21 -1.35 7.26 -11.13
C MET A 21 -1.39 5.83 -10.58
N THR A 22 -1.00 4.84 -11.36
CA THR A 22 -0.99 3.43 -10.98
C THR A 22 0.18 3.12 -10.07
N SER A 23 -0.04 2.29 -9.04
CA SER A 23 1.05 1.69 -8.26
C SER A 23 1.63 0.52 -9.05
N LEU A 24 2.81 0.73 -9.62
CA LEU A 24 3.58 -0.21 -10.45
C LEU A 24 4.94 -0.50 -9.83
N ASN A 25 5.60 -1.54 -10.38
CA ASN A 25 7.04 -1.69 -10.21
C ASN A 25 7.76 -0.50 -10.88
N PRO A 26 8.71 0.19 -10.19
CA PRO A 26 9.44 1.33 -10.75
C PRO A 26 10.18 1.02 -12.06
N ILE A 27 10.57 -0.23 -12.28
CA ILE A 27 11.23 -0.67 -13.52
C ILE A 27 10.24 -0.56 -14.68
N ALA A 28 9.01 -1.04 -14.50
CA ALA A 28 7.96 -0.92 -15.52
C ALA A 28 7.63 0.54 -15.84
N SER A 29 7.65 1.43 -14.83
CA SER A 29 7.47 2.88 -15.06
C SER A 29 8.57 3.45 -15.96
N LYS A 30 9.83 3.03 -15.74
CA LYS A 30 10.98 3.48 -16.58
C LYS A 30 10.88 2.94 -18.01
N GLU A 31 10.47 1.68 -18.19
CA GLU A 31 10.25 1.06 -19.52
C GLU A 31 9.15 1.79 -20.29
N ILE A 32 8.01 2.06 -19.63
CA ILE A 32 6.90 2.81 -20.24
C ILE A 32 7.36 4.22 -20.64
N ALA A 33 8.09 4.91 -19.76
CA ALA A 33 8.58 6.26 -20.03
C ALA A 33 9.56 6.30 -21.21
N ALA A 34 10.45 5.33 -21.35
CA ALA A 34 11.39 5.23 -22.47
C ALA A 34 10.64 5.06 -23.81
N GLU A 35 9.64 4.19 -23.85
CA GLU A 35 8.81 3.97 -25.04
C GLU A 35 7.98 5.21 -25.41
N LEU A 36 7.46 5.92 -24.42
CA LEU A 36 6.71 7.16 -24.64
C LEU A 36 7.64 8.29 -25.11
N ALA A 37 8.84 8.42 -24.54
CA ALA A 37 9.84 9.42 -24.94
C ALA A 37 10.28 9.24 -26.39
N ALA A 38 10.44 7.98 -26.87
CA ALA A 38 10.74 7.68 -28.27
C ALA A 38 9.64 8.16 -29.25
N ARG A 39 8.44 8.47 -28.74
CA ARG A 39 7.29 8.99 -29.49
C ARG A 39 7.05 10.48 -29.23
N GLY A 40 7.95 11.15 -28.54
CA GLY A 40 7.81 12.57 -28.19
C GLY A 40 6.73 12.84 -27.12
N ILE A 41 6.44 11.87 -26.27
CA ILE A 41 5.45 11.95 -25.16
C ILE A 41 6.20 12.01 -23.85
N GLN A 42 5.88 12.99 -23.01
CA GLN A 42 6.42 13.10 -21.66
C GLN A 42 5.65 12.21 -20.68
N MET A 43 6.27 11.82 -19.57
CA MET A 43 5.62 11.01 -18.54
C MET A 43 5.92 11.52 -17.13
N LEU A 44 4.93 11.40 -16.25
CA LEU A 44 5.08 11.40 -14.79
C LEU A 44 4.54 10.10 -14.24
N ASP A 45 5.25 9.43 -13.33
CA ASP A 45 4.70 8.40 -12.46
C ASP A 45 4.25 9.05 -11.16
N ALA A 46 2.96 9.01 -10.89
CA ALA A 46 2.32 9.81 -9.84
C ALA A 46 1.34 8.97 -8.98
N PRO A 47 1.78 7.83 -8.42
CA PRO A 47 0.94 7.04 -7.54
C PRO A 47 0.47 7.84 -6.32
N VAL A 48 -0.65 7.39 -5.74
CA VAL A 48 -1.36 8.11 -4.69
C VAL A 48 -1.40 7.36 -3.37
N SER A 49 -1.55 8.11 -2.29
CA SER A 49 -1.89 7.61 -0.96
C SER A 49 -3.14 8.33 -0.42
N GLY A 50 -3.98 7.58 0.31
CA GLY A 50 -5.20 8.11 0.93
C GLY A 50 -6.42 7.19 0.78
N GLY A 51 -6.40 6.26 -0.17
CA GLY A 51 -7.50 5.34 -0.44
C GLY A 51 -8.77 6.04 -0.93
N GLU A 52 -9.87 5.30 -0.95
CA GLU A 52 -11.17 5.80 -1.39
C GLU A 52 -11.65 7.05 -0.63
N PRO A 53 -11.56 7.13 0.71
CA PRO A 53 -12.03 8.32 1.43
C PRO A 53 -11.35 9.60 0.96
N LYS A 54 -10.01 9.61 0.80
CA LYS A 54 -9.29 10.79 0.34
C LYS A 54 -9.46 11.07 -1.15
N ALA A 55 -9.82 10.07 -1.95
CA ALA A 55 -10.21 10.29 -3.34
C ALA A 55 -11.56 11.02 -3.44
N ILE A 56 -12.53 10.65 -2.57
CA ILE A 56 -13.85 11.32 -2.47
C ILE A 56 -13.67 12.77 -2.01
N ASP A 57 -12.83 13.00 -0.99
CA ASP A 57 -12.62 14.32 -0.41
C ASP A 57 -11.72 15.23 -1.26
N GLY A 58 -11.05 14.71 -2.30
CA GLY A 58 -10.06 15.46 -3.08
C GLY A 58 -8.79 15.77 -2.27
N THR A 59 -8.43 14.94 -1.30
CA THR A 59 -7.29 15.16 -0.39
C THR A 59 -6.18 14.11 -0.54
N LEU A 60 -6.05 13.50 -1.71
CA LEU A 60 -4.99 12.54 -2.02
C LEU A 60 -3.59 13.16 -1.85
N SER A 61 -2.63 12.30 -1.53
CA SER A 61 -1.20 12.66 -1.55
C SER A 61 -0.54 11.99 -2.75
N PHE A 62 0.06 12.79 -3.65
CA PHE A 62 0.76 12.34 -4.84
C PHE A 62 2.26 12.24 -4.58
N MET A 63 2.86 11.11 -4.93
CA MET A 63 4.31 10.89 -4.94
C MET A 63 4.74 10.87 -6.41
N VAL A 64 5.50 11.89 -6.86
CA VAL A 64 5.70 12.09 -8.29
C VAL A 64 7.15 11.85 -8.69
N GLY A 65 7.33 11.04 -9.72
CA GLY A 65 8.58 10.86 -10.45
C GLY A 65 8.49 11.45 -11.86
N GLY A 66 9.55 12.08 -12.32
CA GLY A 66 9.65 12.66 -13.65
C GLY A 66 10.43 13.96 -13.67
N GLU A 67 10.48 14.60 -14.84
CA GLU A 67 11.20 15.87 -15.03
C GLU A 67 10.54 17.00 -14.26
N GLU A 68 11.37 17.92 -13.71
CA GLU A 68 10.91 18.98 -12.82
C GLU A 68 9.99 19.98 -13.53
N GLU A 69 10.32 20.35 -14.76
CA GLU A 69 9.51 21.28 -15.55
C GLU A 69 8.12 20.70 -15.85
N VAL A 70 8.08 19.40 -16.18
CA VAL A 70 6.81 18.67 -16.43
C VAL A 70 5.99 18.61 -15.14
N PHE A 71 6.64 18.26 -14.01
CA PHE A 71 5.97 18.25 -12.71
C PHE A 71 5.37 19.62 -12.36
N ASN A 72 6.16 20.70 -12.50
CA ASN A 72 5.70 22.05 -12.18
C ASN A 72 4.51 22.49 -13.05
N THR A 73 4.51 22.08 -14.33
CA THR A 73 3.41 22.35 -15.26
C THR A 73 2.12 21.66 -14.83
N PHE A 74 2.20 20.39 -14.40
CA PHE A 74 1.01 19.58 -14.08
C PHE A 74 0.68 19.52 -12.59
N LYS A 75 1.50 20.11 -11.71
CA LYS A 75 1.22 20.17 -10.27
C LYS A 75 -0.17 20.74 -9.94
N PRO A 76 -0.67 21.82 -10.60
CA PRO A 76 -2.03 22.31 -10.34
C PRO A 76 -3.12 21.28 -10.66
N VAL A 77 -2.92 20.42 -11.68
CA VAL A 77 -3.86 19.33 -12.02
C VAL A 77 -3.89 18.28 -10.91
N LEU A 78 -2.72 17.89 -10.38
CA LEU A 78 -2.62 16.95 -9.27
C LEU A 78 -3.29 17.51 -8.01
N LEU A 79 -3.07 18.79 -7.71
CA LEU A 79 -3.65 19.47 -6.55
C LEU A 79 -5.15 19.73 -6.67
N ALA A 80 -5.75 19.61 -7.86
CA ALA A 80 -7.20 19.61 -8.01
C ALA A 80 -7.86 18.32 -7.47
N MET A 81 -7.07 17.24 -7.31
CA MET A 81 -7.53 15.92 -6.79
C MET A 81 -6.90 15.56 -5.45
N GLY A 82 -5.98 16.36 -4.96
CA GLY A 82 -5.22 16.07 -3.75
C GLY A 82 -4.77 17.29 -2.98
N SER A 83 -4.42 17.07 -1.71
CA SER A 83 -3.90 18.12 -0.82
C SER A 83 -2.38 18.26 -0.90
N SER A 84 -1.69 17.31 -1.53
CA SER A 84 -0.22 17.27 -1.58
C SER A 84 0.26 16.60 -2.87
N ALA A 85 1.27 17.20 -3.50
CA ALA A 85 2.00 16.62 -4.62
C ALA A 85 3.49 16.92 -4.42
N VAL A 86 4.30 15.88 -4.24
CA VAL A 86 5.74 15.97 -3.98
C VAL A 86 6.50 15.27 -5.09
N ARG A 87 7.43 15.98 -5.73
CA ARG A 87 8.37 15.38 -6.68
C ARG A 87 9.49 14.68 -5.89
N CYS A 88 9.59 13.37 -6.07
CA CYS A 88 10.53 12.50 -5.35
C CYS A 88 11.82 12.23 -6.13
N GLY A 89 11.86 12.59 -7.42
CA GLY A 89 13.02 12.38 -8.30
C GLY A 89 12.61 12.18 -9.76
N GLY A 90 13.47 11.55 -10.56
CA GLY A 90 13.17 11.17 -11.95
C GLY A 90 12.11 10.08 -12.04
N ILE A 91 11.85 9.61 -13.27
CA ILE A 91 10.88 8.52 -13.53
C ILE A 91 11.18 7.28 -12.66
N GLY A 92 10.14 6.72 -12.08
CA GLY A 92 10.17 5.59 -11.14
C GLY A 92 10.31 6.01 -9.67
N ALA A 93 10.70 7.26 -9.37
CA ALA A 93 10.84 7.73 -7.99
C ALA A 93 9.49 7.85 -7.27
N GLY A 94 8.43 8.21 -7.97
CA GLY A 94 7.07 8.21 -7.43
C GLY A 94 6.64 6.82 -6.99
N ASN A 95 6.78 5.83 -7.88
CA ASN A 95 6.46 4.45 -7.56
C ASN A 95 7.38 3.86 -6.48
N THR A 96 8.68 4.14 -6.49
CA THR A 96 9.59 3.73 -5.39
C THR A 96 9.12 4.29 -4.04
N THR A 97 8.74 5.58 -4.01
CA THR A 97 8.21 6.22 -2.80
C THR A 97 6.88 5.57 -2.35
N LYS A 98 6.02 5.22 -3.30
CA LYS A 98 4.78 4.49 -3.01
C LYS A 98 5.07 3.12 -2.42
N LEU A 99 6.04 2.36 -2.93
CA LEU A 99 6.43 1.07 -2.37
C LEU A 99 6.96 1.20 -0.95
N ALA A 100 7.80 2.21 -0.67
CA ALA A 100 8.25 2.52 0.69
C ALA A 100 7.06 2.83 1.63
N ASN A 101 6.08 3.61 1.17
CA ASN A 101 4.84 3.85 1.93
C ASN A 101 4.11 2.53 2.22
N GLN A 102 3.96 1.64 1.24
CA GLN A 102 3.22 0.39 1.41
C GLN A 102 3.93 -0.59 2.36
N ILE A 103 5.27 -0.64 2.36
CA ILE A 103 6.06 -1.37 3.36
C ILE A 103 5.72 -0.89 4.77
N ILE A 104 5.76 0.42 5.00
CA ILE A 104 5.47 1.01 6.32
C ILE A 104 4.02 0.72 6.74
N VAL A 105 3.06 0.88 5.83
CA VAL A 105 1.65 0.60 6.11
C VAL A 105 1.46 -0.87 6.49
N ALA A 106 2.03 -1.82 5.72
CA ALA A 106 1.91 -3.24 5.97
C ALA A 106 2.51 -3.64 7.33
N ALA A 107 3.75 -3.23 7.60
CA ALA A 107 4.43 -3.51 8.86
C ALA A 107 3.70 -2.91 10.07
N ASN A 108 3.15 -1.70 9.93
CA ASN A 108 2.36 -1.06 10.97
C ASN A 108 1.07 -1.84 11.28
N ILE A 109 0.34 -2.29 10.26
CA ILE A 109 -0.89 -3.07 10.44
C ILE A 109 -0.58 -4.38 11.15
N GLN A 110 0.49 -5.09 10.74
CA GLN A 110 0.91 -6.34 11.38
C GLN A 110 1.30 -6.10 12.84
N ALA A 111 2.12 -5.08 13.13
CA ALA A 111 2.53 -4.77 14.49
C ALA A 111 1.34 -4.43 15.40
N VAL A 112 0.36 -3.68 14.90
CA VAL A 112 -0.89 -3.35 15.63
C VAL A 112 -1.69 -4.62 15.91
N ALA A 113 -1.84 -5.50 14.91
CA ALA A 113 -2.55 -6.75 15.06
C ALA A 113 -1.93 -7.66 16.14
N GLU A 114 -0.59 -7.79 16.15
CA GLU A 114 0.15 -8.57 17.15
C GLU A 114 -0.02 -7.96 18.55
N ALA A 115 0.12 -6.65 18.69
CA ALA A 115 -0.01 -5.96 19.97
C ALA A 115 -1.42 -6.13 20.56
N LEU A 116 -2.48 -5.97 19.76
CA LEU A 116 -3.86 -6.15 20.22
C LEU A 116 -4.16 -7.62 20.54
N THR A 117 -3.62 -8.57 19.76
CA THR A 117 -3.74 -10.01 20.05
C THR A 117 -3.03 -10.38 21.36
N LEU A 118 -1.82 -9.84 21.59
CA LEU A 118 -1.11 -10.03 22.86
C LEU A 118 -1.95 -9.54 24.03
N ALA A 119 -2.48 -8.30 23.94
CA ALA A 119 -3.33 -7.72 24.98
C ALA A 119 -4.53 -8.61 25.31
N GLN A 120 -5.26 -9.02 24.28
CA GLN A 120 -6.43 -9.89 24.41
C GLN A 120 -6.08 -11.23 25.11
N LYS A 121 -4.97 -11.87 24.69
CA LYS A 121 -4.51 -13.14 25.29
C LYS A 121 -4.03 -12.99 26.72
N ALA A 122 -3.50 -11.81 27.08
CA ALA A 122 -3.10 -11.46 28.44
C ALA A 122 -4.29 -11.03 29.33
N GLY A 123 -5.52 -11.04 28.82
CA GLY A 123 -6.71 -10.62 29.56
C GLY A 123 -6.86 -9.11 29.73
N VAL A 124 -6.17 -8.32 28.91
CA VAL A 124 -6.29 -6.85 28.87
C VAL A 124 -7.21 -6.44 27.71
N ASP A 125 -8.12 -5.53 27.97
CA ASP A 125 -9.03 -5.01 26.96
C ASP A 125 -8.25 -4.30 25.82
N PRO A 126 -8.32 -4.79 24.56
CA PRO A 126 -7.61 -4.20 23.43
C PRO A 126 -7.98 -2.73 23.17
N ASP A 127 -9.22 -2.31 23.43
CA ASP A 127 -9.61 -0.91 23.27
C ASP A 127 -8.90 0.00 24.30
N LEU A 128 -8.81 -0.43 25.55
CA LEU A 128 -8.07 0.32 26.58
C LEU A 128 -6.58 0.42 26.23
N VAL A 129 -5.98 -0.66 25.68
CA VAL A 129 -4.59 -0.62 25.18
C VAL A 129 -4.46 0.39 24.04
N PHE A 130 -5.33 0.33 23.04
CA PHE A 130 -5.33 1.30 21.93
C PHE A 130 -5.43 2.73 22.44
N GLN A 131 -6.39 3.03 23.32
CA GLN A 131 -6.57 4.37 23.89
C GLN A 131 -5.31 4.85 24.64
N ALA A 132 -4.65 3.98 25.37
CA ALA A 132 -3.47 4.31 26.17
C ALA A 132 -2.23 4.63 25.32
N ILE A 133 -2.04 3.94 24.19
CA ILE A 133 -0.79 4.03 23.39
C ILE A 133 -0.89 4.90 22.14
N LYS A 134 -2.10 5.19 21.64
CA LYS A 134 -2.31 5.92 20.37
C LYS A 134 -1.69 7.31 20.33
N GLY A 135 -1.51 7.95 21.48
CA GLY A 135 -0.89 9.28 21.63
C GLY A 135 0.61 9.25 21.86
N GLY A 136 1.21 8.07 22.06
CA GLY A 136 2.64 7.89 22.30
C GLY A 136 3.42 7.57 21.02
N LEU A 137 4.69 7.14 21.19
CA LEU A 137 5.59 6.78 20.08
C LEU A 137 5.06 5.62 19.20
N ALA A 138 4.25 4.73 19.78
CA ALA A 138 3.62 3.64 19.05
C ALA A 138 2.47 4.11 18.14
N GLY A 139 1.92 5.30 18.40
CA GLY A 139 0.81 5.87 17.64
C GLY A 139 1.17 6.15 16.18
N SER A 140 0.21 5.90 15.30
CA SER A 140 0.35 6.18 13.86
C SER A 140 -1.01 6.42 13.23
N THR A 141 -1.04 7.06 12.06
CA THR A 141 -2.27 7.20 11.25
C THR A 141 -2.84 5.83 10.91
N VAL A 142 -1.98 4.85 10.64
CA VAL A 142 -2.37 3.46 10.35
C VAL A 142 -3.04 2.83 11.58
N MET A 143 -2.42 2.93 12.76
CA MET A 143 -3.02 2.44 14.01
C MET A 143 -4.39 3.06 14.25
N ASN A 144 -4.50 4.40 14.14
CA ASN A 144 -5.76 5.10 14.38
C ASN A 144 -6.88 4.67 13.43
N ALA A 145 -6.52 4.34 12.16
CA ALA A 145 -7.49 3.89 11.17
C ALA A 145 -7.86 2.40 11.31
N LYS A 146 -6.92 1.54 11.76
CA LYS A 146 -7.08 0.09 11.66
C LYS A 146 -7.31 -0.63 12.99
N ALA A 147 -6.82 -0.10 14.11
CA ALA A 147 -7.06 -0.71 15.43
C ALA A 147 -8.56 -0.82 15.77
N PRO A 148 -9.40 0.21 15.57
CA PRO A 148 -10.83 0.08 15.80
C PRO A 148 -11.47 -1.02 14.95
N MET A 149 -11.08 -1.13 13.65
CA MET A 149 -11.60 -2.18 12.77
C MET A 149 -11.24 -3.58 13.26
N MET A 150 -10.00 -3.76 13.75
CA MET A 150 -9.53 -5.04 14.30
C MET A 150 -10.30 -5.41 15.58
N ILE A 151 -10.52 -4.44 16.48
CA ILE A 151 -11.22 -4.62 17.76
C ILE A 151 -12.70 -4.98 17.52
N GLU A 152 -13.34 -4.31 16.56
CA GLU A 152 -14.75 -4.52 16.20
C GLU A 152 -14.97 -5.75 15.30
N GLY A 153 -13.91 -6.34 14.76
CA GLY A 153 -14.02 -7.41 13.76
C GLY A 153 -14.59 -6.93 12.41
N ASN A 154 -14.44 -5.63 12.12
CA ASN A 154 -14.92 -5.01 10.89
C ASN A 154 -13.88 -5.14 9.77
N ASP A 155 -14.16 -5.99 8.79
CA ASP A 155 -13.30 -6.22 7.62
C ASP A 155 -13.83 -5.59 6.32
N LYS A 156 -14.76 -4.61 6.43
CA LYS A 156 -15.25 -3.85 5.27
C LYS A 156 -14.11 -3.10 4.59
N PRO A 157 -13.86 -3.32 3.29
CA PRO A 157 -12.63 -2.86 2.66
C PRO A 157 -12.59 -1.33 2.47
N GLY A 158 -11.61 -0.68 3.12
CA GLY A 158 -11.08 0.61 2.71
C GLY A 158 -9.87 0.43 1.78
N PHE A 159 -9.09 -0.66 2.01
CA PHE A 159 -8.02 -1.11 1.11
C PHE A 159 -7.90 -2.63 1.18
N LYS A 160 -8.18 -3.30 0.06
CA LYS A 160 -8.29 -4.76 -0.01
C LYS A 160 -6.95 -5.47 0.16
N ILE A 161 -6.97 -6.65 0.77
CA ILE A 161 -5.82 -7.56 0.88
C ILE A 161 -5.18 -7.80 -0.49
N ASP A 162 -5.95 -8.14 -1.53
CA ASP A 162 -5.44 -8.41 -2.87
C ASP A 162 -4.65 -7.22 -3.46
N LEU A 163 -5.08 -5.99 -3.19
CA LEU A 163 -4.36 -4.80 -3.63
C LEU A 163 -3.07 -4.61 -2.86
N HIS A 164 -3.07 -4.95 -1.56
CA HIS A 164 -1.85 -4.85 -0.75
C HIS A 164 -0.84 -5.92 -1.13
N ILE A 165 -1.26 -7.15 -1.39
CA ILE A 165 -0.43 -8.23 -1.94
C ILE A 165 0.26 -7.77 -3.23
N LYS A 166 -0.49 -7.18 -4.16
CA LYS A 166 0.08 -6.62 -5.40
C LYS A 166 1.17 -5.58 -5.11
N ASP A 167 0.92 -4.67 -4.17
CA ASP A 167 1.88 -3.61 -3.83
C ASP A 167 3.12 -4.17 -3.15
N LEU A 168 2.98 -5.16 -2.25
CA LEU A 168 4.12 -5.80 -1.59
C LEU A 168 4.93 -6.67 -2.56
N ASN A 169 4.29 -7.35 -3.51
CA ASN A 169 5.00 -8.07 -4.58
C ASN A 169 5.87 -7.11 -5.40
N ASN A 170 5.32 -5.95 -5.80
CA ASN A 170 6.10 -4.91 -6.48
C ASN A 170 7.27 -4.41 -5.61
N ALA A 171 7.08 -4.31 -4.29
CA ALA A 171 8.12 -3.88 -3.35
C ALA A 171 9.23 -4.93 -3.24
N LEU A 172 8.89 -6.22 -3.14
CA LEU A 172 9.84 -7.34 -3.08
C LEU A 172 10.64 -7.45 -4.38
N ASP A 173 9.97 -7.38 -5.53
CA ASP A 173 10.63 -7.43 -6.84
C ASP A 173 11.60 -6.25 -7.03
N CYS A 174 11.18 -5.05 -6.67
CA CYS A 174 12.04 -3.87 -6.69
C CYS A 174 13.24 -4.03 -5.75
N ALA A 175 13.00 -4.47 -4.51
CA ALA A 175 14.02 -4.68 -3.50
C ALA A 175 15.07 -5.70 -3.96
N HIS A 176 14.65 -6.85 -4.52
CA HIS A 176 15.55 -7.85 -5.09
C HIS A 176 16.40 -7.30 -6.22
N THR A 177 15.81 -6.49 -7.11
CA THR A 177 16.52 -5.88 -8.24
C THR A 177 17.63 -4.93 -7.79
N VAL A 178 17.39 -4.16 -6.71
CA VAL A 178 18.38 -3.19 -6.20
C VAL A 178 19.23 -3.72 -5.05
N GLY A 179 19.03 -4.97 -4.64
CA GLY A 179 19.77 -5.61 -3.55
C GLY A 179 19.42 -5.10 -2.15
N ALA A 180 18.21 -4.56 -1.94
CA ALA A 180 17.74 -4.09 -0.63
C ALA A 180 17.09 -5.23 0.17
N PRO A 181 17.53 -5.55 1.40
CA PRO A 181 16.85 -6.55 2.23
C PRO A 181 15.57 -5.98 2.85
N VAL A 182 14.44 -6.70 2.68
CA VAL A 182 13.12 -6.30 3.22
C VAL A 182 12.41 -7.49 3.91
N PRO A 183 13.00 -8.10 4.95
CA PRO A 183 12.50 -9.33 5.56
C PRO A 183 11.09 -9.18 6.14
N MET A 184 10.78 -8.09 6.86
CA MET A 184 9.43 -7.85 7.40
C MET A 184 8.37 -7.78 6.30
N THR A 185 8.70 -7.17 5.16
CA THR A 185 7.79 -7.08 4.02
C THR A 185 7.46 -8.46 3.47
N ALA A 186 8.46 -9.33 3.36
CA ALA A 186 8.28 -10.69 2.88
C ALA A 186 7.38 -11.49 3.84
N GLU A 187 7.58 -11.38 5.15
CA GLU A 187 6.77 -12.06 6.15
C GLU A 187 5.29 -11.60 6.10
N VAL A 188 5.06 -10.29 6.09
CA VAL A 188 3.70 -9.74 6.02
C VAL A 188 3.02 -10.12 4.70
N GLN A 189 3.77 -10.15 3.60
CA GLN A 189 3.25 -10.57 2.29
C GLN A 189 2.75 -12.03 2.35
N GLU A 190 3.50 -12.96 2.97
CA GLU A 190 3.09 -14.37 3.13
C GLU A 190 1.83 -14.49 4.00
N ILE A 191 1.69 -13.70 5.06
CA ILE A 191 0.49 -13.67 5.89
C ILE A 191 -0.73 -13.20 5.09
N LEU A 192 -0.59 -12.14 4.30
CA LEU A 192 -1.67 -11.66 3.44
C LEU A 192 -2.02 -12.68 2.35
N GLN A 193 -1.01 -13.37 1.78
CA GLN A 193 -1.21 -14.43 0.80
C GLN A 193 -1.98 -15.61 1.40
N TRP A 194 -1.69 -15.97 2.66
CA TRP A 194 -2.46 -16.98 3.37
C TRP A 194 -3.94 -16.57 3.53
N LEU A 195 -4.19 -15.31 3.91
CA LEU A 195 -5.55 -14.77 4.02
C LEU A 195 -6.29 -14.79 2.68
N HIS A 196 -5.61 -14.39 1.58
CA HIS A 196 -6.15 -14.50 0.23
C HIS A 196 -6.59 -15.94 -0.09
N SER A 197 -5.71 -16.91 0.17
CA SER A 197 -5.98 -18.34 -0.09
C SER A 197 -7.12 -18.91 0.75
N ASN A 198 -7.45 -18.25 1.87
CA ASN A 198 -8.60 -18.57 2.73
C ASN A 198 -9.84 -17.70 2.45
N GLY A 199 -9.92 -17.09 1.25
CA GLY A 199 -11.10 -16.37 0.78
C GLY A 199 -11.25 -14.94 1.29
N LYS A 200 -10.20 -14.36 1.92
CA LYS A 200 -10.21 -13.01 2.49
C LYS A 200 -9.62 -11.93 1.57
N GLY A 201 -9.30 -12.24 0.32
CA GLY A 201 -8.65 -11.31 -0.60
C GLY A 201 -9.42 -9.99 -0.81
N GLN A 202 -10.74 -10.02 -0.70
CA GLN A 202 -11.61 -8.84 -0.84
C GLN A 202 -11.87 -8.09 0.48
N ALA A 203 -11.45 -8.64 1.62
CA ALA A 203 -11.54 -7.97 2.92
C ALA A 203 -10.53 -6.81 3.05
N ASP A 204 -10.76 -5.93 4.01
CA ASP A 204 -9.78 -4.91 4.37
C ASP A 204 -8.49 -5.55 4.91
N HIS A 205 -7.35 -4.93 4.64
CA HIS A 205 -6.05 -5.44 5.12
C HIS A 205 -5.91 -5.46 6.66
N SER A 206 -6.81 -4.78 7.41
CA SER A 206 -6.91 -4.94 8.86
C SER A 206 -7.33 -6.37 9.28
N ALA A 207 -7.94 -7.15 8.38
CA ALA A 207 -8.26 -8.54 8.61
C ALA A 207 -7.03 -9.44 8.86
N ILE A 208 -5.81 -8.91 8.73
CA ILE A 208 -4.57 -9.59 9.14
C ILE A 208 -4.63 -10.05 10.61
N ALA A 209 -5.36 -9.34 11.48
CA ALA A 209 -5.60 -9.75 12.86
C ALA A 209 -6.32 -11.12 12.96
N GLN A 210 -7.10 -11.51 11.95
CA GLN A 210 -7.79 -12.80 11.92
C GLN A 210 -6.81 -13.95 11.71
N TYR A 211 -5.70 -13.73 11.00
CA TYR A 211 -4.64 -14.74 10.87
C TYR A 211 -4.10 -15.17 12.24
N LEU A 212 -3.82 -14.21 13.12
CA LEU A 212 -3.33 -14.46 14.47
C LEU A 212 -4.37 -15.16 15.36
N SER A 213 -5.66 -14.94 15.13
CA SER A 213 -6.75 -15.60 15.83
C SER A 213 -6.99 -17.02 15.31
N LEU A 214 -6.89 -17.25 13.99
CA LEU A 214 -7.17 -18.53 13.35
C LEU A 214 -6.07 -19.57 13.60
N ILE A 215 -4.81 -19.17 13.74
CA ILE A 215 -3.71 -20.08 14.10
C ILE A 215 -3.98 -20.78 15.44
N HIS A 216 -4.73 -20.16 16.35
CA HIS A 216 -5.06 -20.72 17.65
C HIS A 216 -6.31 -21.62 17.67
N ILE A 217 -7.12 -21.61 16.60
CA ILE A 217 -8.30 -22.51 16.49
C ILE A 217 -7.88 -23.93 16.09
N SER A 218 -6.71 -24.13 15.51
CA SER A 218 -6.20 -25.43 15.08
C SER A 218 -5.42 -26.21 16.14
N GLU A 219 -5.21 -25.68 17.36
CA GLU A 219 -4.72 -26.49 18.48
C GLU A 219 -5.92 -27.22 19.14
N PRO A 220 -5.98 -28.56 19.06
CA PRO A 220 -6.94 -29.29 19.86
C PRO A 220 -6.63 -29.01 21.33
N THR A 221 -7.61 -28.47 22.05
CA THR A 221 -7.56 -28.38 23.49
C THR A 221 -7.18 -29.77 24.06
N ARG A 222 -5.92 -29.94 24.43
CA ARG A 222 -5.51 -30.98 25.34
C ARG A 222 -6.13 -30.67 26.68
N HIS A 223 -7.39 -31.04 26.86
CA HIS A 223 -7.90 -31.25 28.20
C HIS A 223 -7.11 -32.40 28.81
N ALA A 224 -6.27 -32.05 29.75
CA ALA A 224 -5.64 -33.02 30.63
C ALA A 224 -6.73 -33.90 31.21
N GLN A 225 -6.72 -35.19 30.86
CA GLN A 225 -7.27 -36.22 31.71
C GLN A 225 -6.27 -36.40 32.84
N ILE A 226 -6.65 -36.05 34.03
CA ILE A 226 -6.16 -36.59 35.28
C ILE A 226 -7.34 -37.32 35.92
#